data_672932903a405a661025c25177aa4982
#
_entry.id   672932903a405a661025c25177aa4982
#
_cell.length_a   1.000
_cell.length_b   1.000
_cell.length_c   1.000
_cell.angle_alpha   90.00
_cell.angle_beta   90.00
_cell.angle_gamma   90.00
#
_symmetry.space_group_name_H-M   'P 1'
#
loop_
_entity.id
_entity.type
_entity.pdbx_description
1 polymer ?
#
loop_
_entity_poly.entity_id
_entity_poly.type
_entity_poly.pdbx_seq_one_letter_code
_entity_poly.pdbx_strand_id
1 'polypeptide(L)'
;MKKQQICILGSTGSIGTQALDVIEQHPDRYEAYCLTANNRVDELAAQARKFNPAAVVIANEAHYDRLKELLADMPDIKVYAGADALCQIVEAGPIDMVLTAMVGFSGLAPTIHAIKARKKICLANKETLVVAGELVCRLAAENRVPILPVDSEHSAIFQSIVGEGDNPIEKILLTASGGPFRKFTLDQMRDVTAADALKHPTWDMGAKITIDSASMMNKGFEVIEAKWLFGVPADKIQVLVHPQSIVHSAVQFCDGAVKAQLGVPDMRLPIQYAFSFPDRLPLNGDRLDLFKQPLEFFEPDLEKFRCLALAFESIKRGGNMPCIVNAANEVVNEGFRKGRCSFLGMGEIIEKTMAKATFSATPDYDTYIATDAEARCIAAELMSQA
;
A
#
# COMPACT_ATOMS: atom_id res chain seq x y z
N MET A 1 -8.99 -25.61 15.82
CA MET A 1 -7.74 -25.34 15.04
C MET A 1 -6.85 -24.41 15.87
N LYS A 2 -5.51 -24.45 15.68
CA LYS A 2 -4.64 -23.46 16.30
C LYS A 2 -4.95 -22.10 15.67
N LYS A 3 -5.12 -21.05 16.50
CA LYS A 3 -5.31 -19.68 15.99
C LYS A 3 -4.04 -19.22 15.29
N GLN A 4 -4.21 -18.49 14.19
CA GLN A 4 -3.10 -17.87 13.47
C GLN A 4 -2.66 -16.60 14.21
N GLN A 5 -1.37 -16.48 14.43
CA GLN A 5 -0.74 -15.39 15.16
C GLN A 5 -0.33 -14.29 14.16
N ILE A 6 -0.93 -13.11 14.29
CA ILE A 6 -0.75 -12.02 13.34
C ILE A 6 0.08 -10.89 13.96
N CYS A 7 1.14 -10.48 13.28
CA CYS A 7 1.84 -9.23 13.54
C CYS A 7 1.28 -8.14 12.63
N ILE A 8 0.84 -7.01 13.19
CA ILE A 8 0.32 -5.87 12.43
C ILE A 8 1.32 -4.72 12.51
N LEU A 9 2.02 -4.48 11.41
CA LEU A 9 2.88 -3.31 11.26
C LEU A 9 2.02 -2.11 10.88
N GLY A 10 1.84 -1.16 11.83
CA GLY A 10 0.98 0.01 11.65
C GLY A 10 -0.49 -0.21 12.08
N SER A 11 -0.71 -0.82 13.25
CA SER A 11 -2.04 -1.18 13.77
C SER A 11 -2.97 0.00 14.01
N THR A 12 -2.42 1.19 14.25
CA THR A 12 -3.20 2.42 14.49
C THR A 12 -3.59 3.17 13.20
N GLY A 13 -3.12 2.71 12.03
CA GLY A 13 -3.52 3.23 10.73
C GLY A 13 -4.88 2.71 10.26
N SER A 14 -5.39 3.26 9.13
CA SER A 14 -6.69 2.86 8.57
C SER A 14 -6.78 1.35 8.27
N ILE A 15 -5.74 0.76 7.68
CA ILE A 15 -5.71 -0.69 7.40
C ILE A 15 -5.55 -1.50 8.70
N GLY A 16 -4.70 -1.03 9.62
CA GLY A 16 -4.45 -1.73 10.88
C GLY A 16 -5.68 -1.81 11.77
N THR A 17 -6.46 -0.74 11.87
CA THR A 17 -7.72 -0.72 12.65
C THR A 17 -8.78 -1.64 12.04
N GLN A 18 -8.90 -1.68 10.71
CA GLN A 18 -9.81 -2.58 10.02
C GLN A 18 -9.34 -4.05 10.10
N ALA A 19 -8.03 -4.30 10.16
CA ALA A 19 -7.49 -5.64 10.41
C ALA A 19 -7.84 -6.14 11.82
N LEU A 20 -7.79 -5.25 12.81
CA LEU A 20 -8.22 -5.58 14.18
C LEU A 20 -9.73 -5.87 14.26
N ASP A 21 -10.56 -5.16 13.48
CA ASP A 21 -11.99 -5.47 13.34
C ASP A 21 -12.20 -6.87 12.74
N VAL A 22 -11.44 -7.25 11.71
CA VAL A 22 -11.47 -8.62 11.14
C VAL A 22 -11.06 -9.67 12.18
N ILE A 23 -10.02 -9.42 12.98
CA ILE A 23 -9.60 -10.34 14.04
C ILE A 23 -10.70 -10.49 15.10
N GLU A 24 -11.35 -9.40 15.46
CA GLU A 24 -12.45 -9.40 16.44
C GLU A 24 -13.69 -10.17 15.94
N GLN A 25 -13.96 -10.16 14.62
CA GLN A 25 -15.04 -10.93 14.02
C GLN A 25 -14.74 -12.44 13.94
N HIS A 26 -13.48 -12.85 14.02
CA HIS A 26 -13.04 -14.25 13.91
C HIS A 26 -12.08 -14.66 15.04
N PRO A 27 -12.49 -14.53 16.33
CA PRO A 27 -11.61 -14.77 17.47
C PRO A 27 -11.23 -16.23 17.67
N ASP A 28 -11.91 -17.16 17.00
CA ASP A 28 -11.59 -18.57 16.94
C ASP A 28 -10.47 -18.90 15.93
N ARG A 29 -10.19 -18.00 14.98
CA ARG A 29 -9.22 -18.19 13.91
C ARG A 29 -7.95 -17.36 14.08
N TYR A 30 -8.05 -16.14 14.60
CA TYR A 30 -6.98 -15.15 14.62
C TYR A 30 -6.69 -14.62 16.00
N GLU A 31 -5.45 -14.22 16.21
CA GLU A 31 -4.98 -13.54 17.38
C GLU A 31 -3.94 -12.47 17.00
N ALA A 32 -4.07 -11.27 17.57
CA ALA A 32 -3.08 -10.21 17.38
C ALA A 32 -1.88 -10.49 18.28
N TYR A 33 -0.81 -11.06 17.73
CA TYR A 33 0.41 -11.36 18.46
C TYR A 33 1.26 -10.14 18.75
N CYS A 34 1.38 -9.24 17.76
CA CYS A 34 2.13 -8.01 17.91
C CYS A 34 1.41 -6.85 17.20
N LEU A 35 1.36 -5.70 17.88
CA LEU A 35 0.82 -4.45 17.36
C LEU A 35 1.91 -3.38 17.32
N THR A 36 1.96 -2.60 16.24
CA THR A 36 2.96 -1.55 16.13
C THR A 36 2.36 -0.22 15.71
N ALA A 37 2.97 0.88 16.15
CA ALA A 37 2.65 2.23 15.71
C ALA A 37 3.91 3.08 15.59
N ASN A 38 3.82 4.25 14.93
CA ASN A 38 4.93 5.20 14.88
C ASN A 38 4.85 6.20 16.03
N ASN A 39 3.81 7.06 16.03
CA ASN A 39 3.67 8.16 17.01
C ASN A 39 2.39 8.06 17.88
N ARG A 40 1.42 7.24 17.49
CA ARG A 40 0.11 7.15 18.15
C ARG A 40 0.16 6.23 19.36
N VAL A 41 0.85 6.68 20.40
CA VAL A 41 1.14 5.88 21.59
C VAL A 41 -0.12 5.54 22.40
N ASP A 42 -1.03 6.49 22.58
CA ASP A 42 -2.25 6.27 23.37
C ASP A 42 -3.22 5.31 22.66
N GLU A 43 -3.34 5.43 21.31
CA GLU A 43 -4.13 4.49 20.51
C GLU A 43 -3.53 3.06 20.55
N LEU A 44 -2.20 2.94 20.45
CA LEU A 44 -1.51 1.66 20.54
C LEU A 44 -1.73 1.01 21.92
N ALA A 45 -1.64 1.79 23.00
CA ALA A 45 -1.92 1.30 24.34
C ALA A 45 -3.37 0.85 24.51
N ALA A 46 -4.34 1.59 23.94
CA ALA A 46 -5.75 1.19 23.95
C ALA A 46 -5.99 -0.12 23.16
N GLN A 47 -5.35 -0.28 21.99
CA GLN A 47 -5.39 -1.52 21.22
C GLN A 47 -4.75 -2.68 21.99
N ALA A 48 -3.61 -2.45 22.65
CA ALA A 48 -2.94 -3.45 23.48
C ALA A 48 -3.83 -3.94 24.63
N ARG A 49 -4.54 -3.04 25.30
CA ARG A 49 -5.51 -3.40 26.34
C ARG A 49 -6.67 -4.24 25.82
N LYS A 50 -7.16 -3.93 24.63
CA LYS A 50 -8.30 -4.64 24.03
C LYS A 50 -7.92 -6.03 23.49
N PHE A 51 -6.79 -6.14 22.81
CA PHE A 51 -6.40 -7.35 22.09
C PHE A 51 -5.37 -8.22 22.82
N ASN A 52 -4.80 -7.72 23.92
CA ASN A 52 -3.84 -8.40 24.77
C ASN A 52 -2.71 -9.11 23.98
N PRO A 53 -1.96 -8.40 23.12
CA PRO A 53 -0.91 -8.99 22.31
C PRO A 53 0.29 -9.42 23.18
N ALA A 54 1.10 -10.34 22.68
CA ALA A 54 2.36 -10.71 23.33
C ALA A 54 3.39 -9.56 23.34
N ALA A 55 3.32 -8.67 22.36
CA ALA A 55 4.24 -7.54 22.24
C ALA A 55 3.60 -6.32 21.57
N VAL A 56 4.13 -5.14 21.88
CA VAL A 56 3.88 -3.89 21.16
C VAL A 56 5.20 -3.22 20.81
N VAL A 57 5.24 -2.53 19.65
CA VAL A 57 6.42 -1.78 19.22
C VAL A 57 6.00 -0.36 18.85
N ILE A 58 6.67 0.64 19.44
CA ILE A 58 6.55 2.05 19.03
C ILE A 58 7.80 2.44 18.22
N ALA A 59 7.64 2.78 16.93
CA ALA A 59 8.77 3.07 16.07
C ALA A 59 9.53 4.34 16.50
N ASN A 60 8.81 5.37 16.95
CA ASN A 60 9.43 6.56 17.51
C ASN A 60 9.85 6.31 18.96
N GLU A 61 11.15 6.17 19.18
CA GLU A 61 11.75 5.89 20.49
C GLU A 61 11.41 6.94 21.55
N ALA A 62 11.12 8.18 21.17
CA ALA A 62 10.73 9.23 22.11
C ALA A 62 9.43 8.90 22.88
N HIS A 63 8.64 7.95 22.38
CA HIS A 63 7.40 7.52 23.03
C HIS A 63 7.53 6.21 23.83
N TYR A 64 8.73 5.64 23.94
CA TYR A 64 8.95 4.38 24.62
C TYR A 64 8.51 4.39 26.08
N ASP A 65 9.01 5.34 26.86
CA ASP A 65 8.72 5.44 28.29
C ASP A 65 7.22 5.68 28.53
N ARG A 66 6.59 6.52 27.70
CA ARG A 66 5.15 6.78 27.78
C ARG A 66 4.33 5.51 27.50
N LEU A 67 4.70 4.71 26.50
CA LEU A 67 4.01 3.45 26.20
C LEU A 67 4.17 2.44 27.34
N LYS A 68 5.37 2.35 27.90
CA LYS A 68 5.66 1.47 29.04
C LYS A 68 4.87 1.88 30.29
N GLU A 69 4.75 3.18 30.57
CA GLU A 69 3.93 3.72 31.66
C GLU A 69 2.45 3.35 31.46
N LEU A 70 1.91 3.55 30.23
CA LEU A 70 0.52 3.24 29.90
C LEU A 70 0.17 1.76 30.03
N LEU A 71 1.15 0.85 29.94
CA LEU A 71 0.96 -0.60 30.02
C LEU A 71 1.57 -1.21 31.28
N ALA A 72 1.90 -0.39 32.30
CA ALA A 72 2.55 -0.86 33.51
C ALA A 72 1.73 -1.89 34.29
N ASP A 73 0.40 -1.87 34.16
CA ASP A 73 -0.54 -2.82 34.75
C ASP A 73 -0.74 -4.10 33.92
N MET A 74 -0.08 -4.21 32.75
CA MET A 74 -0.12 -5.36 31.85
C MET A 74 1.29 -5.96 31.65
N PRO A 75 1.91 -6.55 32.67
CA PRO A 75 3.32 -6.96 32.66
C PRO A 75 3.65 -8.08 31.65
N ASP A 76 2.65 -8.81 31.17
CA ASP A 76 2.82 -9.88 30.19
C ASP A 76 3.05 -9.33 28.77
N ILE A 77 2.68 -8.08 28.50
CA ILE A 77 2.90 -7.43 27.22
C ILE A 77 4.32 -6.87 27.17
N LYS A 78 5.13 -7.36 26.23
CA LYS A 78 6.48 -6.84 26.02
C LYS A 78 6.43 -5.55 25.20
N VAL A 79 7.11 -4.51 25.69
CA VAL A 79 7.16 -3.19 25.05
C VAL A 79 8.55 -2.98 24.44
N TYR A 80 8.58 -2.66 23.15
CA TYR A 80 9.80 -2.38 22.39
C TYR A 80 9.69 -1.03 21.66
N ALA A 81 10.83 -0.47 21.25
CA ALA A 81 10.86 0.76 20.47
C ALA A 81 11.96 0.74 19.40
N GLY A 82 11.79 1.60 18.41
CA GLY A 82 12.76 1.81 17.33
C GLY A 82 12.51 1.01 16.05
N ALA A 83 13.18 1.42 14.98
CA ALA A 83 13.08 0.78 13.67
C ALA A 83 13.64 -0.66 13.68
N ASP A 84 14.72 -0.89 14.41
CA ASP A 84 15.33 -2.21 14.52
C ASP A 84 14.39 -3.19 15.24
N ALA A 85 13.64 -2.73 16.25
CA ALA A 85 12.65 -3.54 16.93
C ALA A 85 11.51 -3.98 16.00
N LEU A 86 11.12 -3.15 15.01
CA LEU A 86 10.14 -3.55 13.98
C LEU A 86 10.68 -4.69 13.11
N CYS A 87 11.98 -4.66 12.76
CA CYS A 87 12.61 -5.72 11.98
C CYS A 87 12.74 -7.02 12.78
N GLN A 88 13.11 -6.91 14.07
CA GLN A 88 13.32 -8.07 14.94
C GLN A 88 12.01 -8.75 15.32
N ILE A 89 10.95 -7.99 15.60
CA ILE A 89 9.68 -8.56 16.07
C ILE A 89 9.00 -9.44 15.03
N VAL A 90 9.10 -9.10 13.74
CA VAL A 90 8.50 -9.90 12.67
C VAL A 90 9.16 -11.27 12.50
N GLU A 91 10.37 -11.44 13.03
CA GLU A 91 11.09 -12.73 13.04
C GLU A 91 10.64 -13.67 14.16
N ALA A 92 9.85 -13.20 15.12
CA ALA A 92 9.44 -13.98 16.29
C ALA A 92 8.78 -15.32 15.89
N GLY A 93 9.23 -16.42 16.51
CA GLY A 93 8.82 -17.78 16.16
C GLY A 93 7.30 -18.01 16.12
N PRO A 94 6.51 -17.51 17.08
CA PRO A 94 5.07 -17.74 17.12
C PRO A 94 4.27 -17.09 15.98
N ILE A 95 4.79 -16.02 15.33
CA ILE A 95 4.08 -15.30 14.28
C ILE A 95 3.91 -16.20 13.05
N ASP A 96 2.68 -16.36 12.59
CA ASP A 96 2.33 -17.10 11.38
C ASP A 96 2.28 -16.18 10.15
N MET A 97 1.78 -14.92 10.32
CA MET A 97 1.68 -13.95 9.24
C MET A 97 1.96 -12.51 9.71
N VAL A 98 2.40 -11.68 8.78
CA VAL A 98 2.67 -10.26 8.98
C VAL A 98 1.81 -9.44 8.04
N LEU A 99 0.97 -8.56 8.59
CA LEU A 99 0.28 -7.51 7.84
C LEU A 99 1.18 -6.28 7.78
N THR A 100 1.64 -5.93 6.58
CA THR A 100 2.48 -4.75 6.35
C THR A 100 1.60 -3.55 6.01
N ALA A 101 1.12 -2.82 7.04
CA ALA A 101 0.24 -1.66 6.88
C ALA A 101 0.93 -0.33 7.22
N MET A 102 2.25 -0.29 7.08
CA MET A 102 3.05 0.92 7.17
C MET A 102 2.90 1.77 5.90
N VAL A 103 3.33 3.02 5.95
CA VAL A 103 3.23 3.96 4.83
C VAL A 103 4.63 4.25 4.27
N GLY A 104 4.77 4.24 2.95
CA GLY A 104 5.99 4.65 2.26
C GLY A 104 7.14 3.66 2.40
N PHE A 105 8.37 4.16 2.21
CA PHE A 105 9.61 3.39 2.20
C PHE A 105 9.84 2.56 3.48
N SER A 106 9.35 3.03 4.63
CA SER A 106 9.63 2.43 5.96
C SER A 106 9.18 0.97 6.10
N GLY A 107 8.27 0.50 5.26
CA GLY A 107 7.79 -0.89 5.26
C GLY A 107 8.74 -1.90 4.62
N LEU A 108 9.75 -1.45 3.85
CA LEU A 108 10.62 -2.34 3.09
C LEU A 108 11.48 -3.26 3.98
N ALA A 109 12.22 -2.69 4.94
CA ALA A 109 13.10 -3.44 5.80
C ALA A 109 12.37 -4.53 6.62
N PRO A 110 11.30 -4.20 7.40
CA PRO A 110 10.59 -5.23 8.16
C PRO A 110 9.91 -6.27 7.26
N THR A 111 9.49 -5.92 6.03
CA THR A 111 8.95 -6.91 5.08
C THR A 111 10.04 -7.90 4.63
N ILE A 112 11.25 -7.43 4.34
CA ILE A 112 12.38 -8.31 3.99
C ILE A 112 12.73 -9.24 5.16
N HIS A 113 12.75 -8.73 6.40
CA HIS A 113 12.99 -9.53 7.60
C HIS A 113 11.91 -10.60 7.79
N ALA A 114 10.64 -10.26 7.62
CA ALA A 114 9.53 -11.20 7.69
C ALA A 114 9.63 -12.31 6.62
N ILE A 115 9.99 -11.97 5.39
CA ILE A 115 10.22 -12.93 4.29
C ILE A 115 11.36 -13.89 4.64
N LYS A 116 12.51 -13.38 5.09
CA LYS A 116 13.65 -14.19 5.51
C LYS A 116 13.31 -15.12 6.69
N ALA A 117 12.45 -14.67 7.59
CA ALA A 117 11.91 -15.47 8.69
C ALA A 117 10.76 -16.41 8.27
N ARG A 118 10.46 -16.50 6.96
CA ARG A 118 9.43 -17.35 6.37
C ARG A 118 8.03 -17.09 6.90
N LYS A 119 7.70 -15.83 7.20
CA LYS A 119 6.34 -15.44 7.58
C LYS A 119 5.50 -15.16 6.34
N LYS A 120 4.23 -15.60 6.33
CA LYS A 120 3.26 -15.22 5.30
C LYS A 120 3.08 -13.70 5.30
N ILE A 121 3.17 -13.06 4.14
CA ILE A 121 3.03 -11.61 4.00
C ILE A 121 1.62 -11.27 3.50
N CYS A 122 0.91 -10.44 4.27
CA CYS A 122 -0.31 -9.77 3.84
C CYS A 122 0.07 -8.32 3.51
N LEU A 123 0.26 -8.02 2.22
CA LEU A 123 0.89 -6.77 1.77
C LEU A 123 -0.14 -5.68 1.55
N ALA A 124 -0.15 -4.66 2.42
CA ALA A 124 -0.91 -3.43 2.24
C ALA A 124 -0.01 -2.23 1.90
N ASN A 125 1.29 -2.31 2.22
CA ASN A 125 2.28 -1.28 1.88
C ASN A 125 2.79 -1.49 0.45
N LYS A 126 2.09 -0.92 -0.53
CA LYS A 126 2.45 -1.04 -1.96
C LYS A 126 3.83 -0.49 -2.27
N GLU A 127 4.27 0.53 -1.53
CA GLU A 127 5.56 1.17 -1.72
C GLU A 127 6.72 0.17 -1.58
N THR A 128 6.57 -0.89 -0.80
CA THR A 128 7.55 -1.98 -0.72
C THR A 128 7.85 -2.60 -2.10
N LEU A 129 6.82 -2.87 -2.91
CA LEU A 129 7.01 -3.40 -4.27
C LEU A 129 7.32 -2.31 -5.30
N VAL A 130 6.87 -1.09 -5.08
CA VAL A 130 7.26 0.06 -5.92
C VAL A 130 8.76 0.29 -5.83
N VAL A 131 9.29 0.34 -4.62
CA VAL A 131 10.71 0.64 -4.36
C VAL A 131 11.62 -0.51 -4.81
N ALA A 132 11.33 -1.74 -4.38
CA ALA A 132 12.24 -2.87 -4.49
C ALA A 132 11.53 -4.18 -4.92
N GLY A 133 10.55 -4.08 -5.83
CA GLY A 133 9.69 -5.21 -6.19
C GLY A 133 10.46 -6.43 -6.69
N GLU A 134 11.49 -6.24 -7.53
CA GLU A 134 12.34 -7.33 -8.01
C GLU A 134 13.03 -8.06 -6.85
N LEU A 135 13.64 -7.31 -5.94
CA LEU A 135 14.34 -7.85 -4.77
C LEU A 135 13.36 -8.60 -3.85
N VAL A 136 12.21 -7.98 -3.55
CA VAL A 136 11.21 -8.53 -2.62
C VAL A 136 10.59 -9.82 -3.19
N CYS A 137 10.18 -9.82 -4.46
CA CYS A 137 9.61 -11.00 -5.10
C CYS A 137 10.62 -12.15 -5.23
N ARG A 138 11.89 -11.84 -5.57
CA ARG A 138 12.97 -12.83 -5.58
C ARG A 138 13.18 -13.44 -4.20
N LEU A 139 13.30 -12.63 -3.15
CA LEU A 139 13.46 -13.12 -1.77
C LEU A 139 12.26 -13.97 -1.32
N ALA A 140 11.04 -13.56 -1.68
CA ALA A 140 9.82 -14.32 -1.38
C ALA A 140 9.84 -15.70 -2.05
N ALA A 141 10.22 -15.77 -3.33
CA ALA A 141 10.35 -17.02 -4.06
C ALA A 141 11.45 -17.94 -3.47
N GLU A 142 12.64 -17.40 -3.18
CA GLU A 142 13.76 -18.13 -2.57
C GLU A 142 13.38 -18.73 -1.20
N ASN A 143 12.60 -17.99 -0.39
CA ASN A 143 12.16 -18.43 0.93
C ASN A 143 10.82 -19.19 0.91
N ARG A 144 10.17 -19.32 -0.25
CA ARG A 144 8.84 -19.95 -0.44
C ARG A 144 7.77 -19.28 0.40
N VAL A 145 7.80 -17.96 0.48
CA VAL A 145 6.86 -17.14 1.24
C VAL A 145 5.81 -16.58 0.28
N PRO A 146 4.50 -16.83 0.53
CA PRO A 146 3.44 -16.19 -0.24
C PRO A 146 3.31 -14.72 0.15
N ILE A 147 3.18 -13.85 -0.87
CA ILE A 147 2.78 -12.46 -0.71
C ILE A 147 1.32 -12.36 -1.15
N LEU A 148 0.42 -12.09 -0.20
CA LEU A 148 -1.01 -11.94 -0.45
C LEU A 148 -1.39 -10.46 -0.46
N PRO A 149 -2.00 -9.97 -1.55
CA PRO A 149 -2.33 -8.56 -1.67
C PRO A 149 -3.50 -8.18 -0.75
N VAL A 150 -3.36 -7.03 -0.10
CA VAL A 150 -4.39 -6.38 0.72
C VAL A 150 -4.93 -5.13 0.03
N ASP A 151 -4.15 -4.50 -0.86
CA ASP A 151 -4.69 -3.43 -1.70
C ASP A 151 -5.90 -3.95 -2.49
N SER A 152 -7.00 -3.16 -2.53
CA SER A 152 -8.30 -3.64 -3.02
C SER A 152 -8.25 -4.11 -4.47
N GLU A 153 -7.54 -3.38 -5.32
CA GLU A 153 -7.40 -3.70 -6.73
C GLU A 153 -6.57 -4.97 -6.94
N HIS A 154 -5.47 -5.11 -6.21
CA HIS A 154 -4.60 -6.29 -6.31
C HIS A 154 -5.26 -7.53 -5.69
N SER A 155 -6.00 -7.36 -4.61
CA SER A 155 -6.85 -8.42 -4.07
C SER A 155 -7.90 -8.88 -5.09
N ALA A 156 -8.51 -7.95 -5.82
CA ALA A 156 -9.49 -8.26 -6.86
C ALA A 156 -8.86 -9.03 -8.04
N ILE A 157 -7.67 -8.62 -8.49
CA ILE A 157 -6.91 -9.33 -9.52
C ILE A 157 -6.58 -10.74 -9.03
N PHE A 158 -6.03 -10.86 -7.81
CA PHE A 158 -5.71 -12.14 -7.20
C PHE A 158 -6.94 -13.06 -7.13
N GLN A 159 -8.09 -12.54 -6.67
CA GLN A 159 -9.35 -13.30 -6.61
C GLN A 159 -9.84 -13.73 -8.01
N SER A 160 -9.55 -12.95 -9.04
CA SER A 160 -9.95 -13.26 -10.42
C SER A 160 -9.10 -14.36 -11.06
N ILE A 161 -7.84 -14.52 -10.63
CA ILE A 161 -6.95 -15.57 -11.15
C ILE A 161 -7.00 -16.87 -10.34
N VAL A 162 -7.59 -16.89 -9.15
CA VAL A 162 -7.73 -18.10 -8.35
C VAL A 162 -8.54 -19.13 -9.12
N GLY A 163 -7.97 -20.34 -9.26
CA GLY A 163 -8.58 -21.46 -9.99
C GLY A 163 -8.28 -21.48 -11.48
N GLU A 164 -7.59 -20.47 -12.03
CA GLU A 164 -7.23 -20.42 -13.45
C GLU A 164 -5.96 -21.22 -13.79
N GLY A 165 -5.19 -21.64 -12.80
CA GLY A 165 -3.92 -22.35 -13.03
C GLY A 165 -2.94 -21.51 -13.83
N ASP A 166 -2.39 -22.10 -14.91
CA ASP A 166 -1.42 -21.44 -15.79
C ASP A 166 -2.08 -20.79 -17.02
N ASN A 167 -3.39 -20.51 -16.99
CA ASN A 167 -4.08 -19.84 -18.09
C ASN A 167 -3.46 -18.44 -18.35
N PRO A 168 -3.06 -18.14 -19.60
CA PRO A 168 -2.37 -16.90 -19.90
C PRO A 168 -3.24 -15.66 -19.68
N ILE A 169 -2.72 -14.71 -18.91
CA ILE A 169 -3.29 -13.38 -18.78
C ILE A 169 -2.95 -12.57 -20.04
N GLU A 170 -3.97 -12.08 -20.75
CA GLU A 170 -3.79 -11.16 -21.85
C GLU A 170 -3.58 -9.74 -21.33
N LYS A 171 -4.45 -9.28 -20.40
CA LYS A 171 -4.36 -7.96 -19.76
C LYS A 171 -4.86 -7.99 -18.32
N ILE A 172 -4.27 -7.14 -17.50
CA ILE A 172 -4.86 -6.69 -16.23
C ILE A 172 -5.62 -5.39 -16.50
N LEU A 173 -6.88 -5.34 -16.08
CA LEU A 173 -7.75 -4.17 -16.14
C LEU A 173 -7.82 -3.56 -14.74
N LEU A 174 -6.91 -2.61 -14.47
CA LEU A 174 -6.72 -2.00 -13.17
C LEU A 174 -7.65 -0.79 -13.03
N THR A 175 -8.66 -0.86 -12.17
CA THR A 175 -9.62 0.22 -12.00
C THR A 175 -9.11 1.32 -11.06
N ALA A 176 -9.59 2.53 -11.26
CA ALA A 176 -9.30 3.72 -10.47
C ALA A 176 -10.55 4.55 -10.27
N SER A 177 -10.75 5.19 -9.12
CA SER A 177 -11.85 6.17 -8.95
C SER A 177 -11.68 7.40 -9.86
N GLY A 178 -10.44 7.68 -10.28
CA GLY A 178 -10.05 8.88 -11.02
C GLY A 178 -9.85 10.11 -10.15
N GLY A 179 -10.03 9.99 -8.84
CA GLY A 179 -9.84 11.07 -7.87
C GLY A 179 -10.86 12.22 -7.98
N PRO A 180 -10.73 13.25 -7.15
CA PRO A 180 -11.66 14.38 -7.12
C PRO A 180 -11.59 15.25 -8.37
N PHE A 181 -10.46 15.27 -9.07
CA PHE A 181 -10.19 16.19 -10.20
C PHE A 181 -10.40 15.56 -11.58
N ARG A 182 -10.98 14.35 -11.67
CA ARG A 182 -11.15 13.66 -12.95
C ARG A 182 -11.91 14.48 -14.01
N LYS A 183 -12.84 15.35 -13.59
CA LYS A 183 -13.64 16.22 -14.46
C LYS A 183 -13.07 17.64 -14.64
N PHE A 184 -11.98 17.99 -13.94
CA PHE A 184 -11.36 19.31 -14.01
C PHE A 184 -10.53 19.44 -15.29
N THR A 185 -10.45 20.68 -15.81
CA THR A 185 -9.44 21.04 -16.81
C THR A 185 -8.10 21.31 -16.15
N LEU A 186 -7.00 21.31 -16.92
CA LEU A 186 -5.68 21.68 -16.39
C LEU A 186 -5.66 23.07 -15.73
N ASP A 187 -6.37 24.04 -16.34
CA ASP A 187 -6.45 25.39 -15.75
C ASP A 187 -7.16 25.39 -14.39
N GLN A 188 -8.22 24.62 -14.24
CA GLN A 188 -8.90 24.44 -12.95
C GLN A 188 -8.02 23.74 -11.91
N MET A 189 -7.06 22.92 -12.35
CA MET A 189 -6.15 22.21 -11.43
C MET A 189 -4.97 23.08 -10.95
N ARG A 190 -4.73 24.26 -11.54
CA ARG A 190 -3.65 25.16 -11.14
C ARG A 190 -3.82 25.70 -9.71
N ASP A 191 -5.06 25.98 -9.35
CA ASP A 191 -5.41 26.68 -8.10
C ASP A 191 -5.99 25.74 -7.02
N VAL A 192 -5.97 24.42 -7.26
CA VAL A 192 -6.50 23.46 -6.26
C VAL A 192 -5.61 23.43 -5.03
N THR A 193 -6.27 23.38 -3.88
CA THR A 193 -5.62 23.33 -2.57
C THR A 193 -5.52 21.90 -2.04
N ALA A 194 -4.69 21.68 -1.01
CA ALA A 194 -4.65 20.42 -0.30
C ALA A 194 -6.02 20.03 0.28
N ALA A 195 -6.80 21.01 0.75
CA ALA A 195 -8.15 20.77 1.27
C ALA A 195 -9.12 20.26 0.19
N ASP A 196 -8.95 20.70 -1.07
CA ASP A 196 -9.75 20.19 -2.19
C ASP A 196 -9.33 18.76 -2.59
N ALA A 197 -8.04 18.51 -2.62
CA ALA A 197 -7.49 17.21 -2.96
C ALA A 197 -7.78 16.13 -1.90
N LEU A 198 -7.99 16.52 -0.64
CA LEU A 198 -8.37 15.61 0.46
C LEU A 198 -9.85 15.19 0.43
N LYS A 199 -10.68 15.78 -0.42
CA LYS A 199 -12.10 15.41 -0.58
C LYS A 199 -12.25 14.23 -1.55
N HIS A 200 -11.88 13.02 -1.10
CA HIS A 200 -12.05 11.83 -1.96
C HIS A 200 -13.54 11.47 -2.07
N PRO A 201 -14.04 11.15 -3.32
CA PRO A 201 -15.48 10.95 -3.54
C PRO A 201 -16.04 9.65 -2.94
N THR A 202 -15.20 8.63 -2.69
CA THR A 202 -15.68 7.27 -2.36
C THR A 202 -15.02 6.70 -1.11
N TRP A 203 -13.72 6.94 -0.88
CA TRP A 203 -12.94 6.32 0.18
C TRP A 203 -12.58 7.30 1.28
N ASP A 204 -12.66 6.85 2.54
CA ASP A 204 -12.04 7.54 3.68
C ASP A 204 -10.66 6.95 3.93
N MET A 205 -9.62 7.72 3.61
CA MET A 205 -8.24 7.27 3.59
C MET A 205 -7.32 8.25 4.31
N GLY A 206 -6.10 7.78 4.64
CA GLY A 206 -5.06 8.65 5.15
C GLY A 206 -4.68 9.79 4.19
N ALA A 207 -4.21 10.92 4.71
CA ALA A 207 -3.95 12.12 3.90
C ALA A 207 -2.95 11.88 2.75
N LYS A 208 -1.88 11.09 2.96
CA LYS A 208 -0.88 10.80 1.91
C LYS A 208 -1.52 10.11 0.70
N ILE A 209 -2.22 9.01 0.93
CA ILE A 209 -2.83 8.22 -0.15
C ILE A 209 -3.99 8.97 -0.83
N THR A 210 -4.69 9.85 -0.11
CA THR A 210 -5.75 10.69 -0.69
C THR A 210 -5.17 11.68 -1.71
N ILE A 211 -4.03 12.32 -1.41
CA ILE A 211 -3.32 13.18 -2.37
C ILE A 211 -2.77 12.36 -3.54
N ASP A 212 -2.22 11.17 -3.29
CA ASP A 212 -1.76 10.27 -4.35
C ASP A 212 -2.92 9.81 -5.25
N SER A 213 -4.11 9.62 -4.70
CA SER A 213 -5.32 9.35 -5.48
C SER A 213 -5.73 10.54 -6.34
N ALA A 214 -5.69 11.77 -5.78
CA ALA A 214 -6.02 13.00 -6.49
C ALA A 214 -5.10 13.25 -7.69
N SER A 215 -3.81 12.94 -7.57
CA SER A 215 -2.80 13.06 -8.64
C SER A 215 -2.72 11.84 -9.55
N MET A 216 -3.46 10.77 -9.25
CA MET A 216 -3.35 9.43 -9.82
C MET A 216 -1.97 8.76 -9.64
N MET A 217 -1.08 9.30 -8.81
CA MET A 217 0.16 8.60 -8.44
C MET A 217 -0.12 7.28 -7.72
N ASN A 218 -1.18 7.24 -6.89
CA ASN A 218 -1.60 5.98 -6.25
C ASN A 218 -1.82 4.88 -7.30
N LYS A 219 -2.52 5.20 -8.38
CA LYS A 219 -2.76 4.25 -9.48
C LYS A 219 -1.48 3.92 -10.24
N GLY A 220 -0.58 4.88 -10.38
CA GLY A 220 0.76 4.62 -10.91
C GLY A 220 1.57 3.61 -10.08
N PHE A 221 1.53 3.74 -8.77
CA PHE A 221 2.17 2.76 -7.86
C PHE A 221 1.51 1.39 -7.94
N GLU A 222 0.22 1.33 -8.09
CA GLU A 222 -0.52 0.09 -8.25
C GLU A 222 -0.20 -0.62 -9.58
N VAL A 223 0.08 0.10 -10.65
CA VAL A 223 0.60 -0.50 -11.90
C VAL A 223 1.95 -1.19 -11.65
N ILE A 224 2.84 -0.54 -10.89
CA ILE A 224 4.15 -1.11 -10.54
C ILE A 224 3.98 -2.34 -9.64
N GLU A 225 3.12 -2.25 -8.64
CA GLU A 225 2.81 -3.36 -7.74
C GLU A 225 2.22 -4.56 -8.49
N ALA A 226 1.25 -4.33 -9.40
CA ALA A 226 0.64 -5.38 -10.20
C ALA A 226 1.65 -6.14 -11.07
N LYS A 227 2.61 -5.43 -11.69
CA LYS A 227 3.70 -6.07 -12.43
C LYS A 227 4.44 -7.09 -11.58
N TRP A 228 4.80 -6.73 -10.36
CA TRP A 228 5.59 -7.57 -9.48
C TRP A 228 4.79 -8.71 -8.86
N LEU A 229 3.56 -8.46 -8.41
CA LEU A 229 2.70 -9.48 -7.79
C LEU A 229 2.27 -10.57 -8.76
N PHE A 230 1.96 -10.19 -10.01
CA PHE A 230 1.35 -11.10 -10.98
C PHE A 230 2.29 -11.49 -12.12
N GLY A 231 3.53 -10.96 -12.15
CA GLY A 231 4.51 -11.27 -13.19
C GLY A 231 4.08 -10.81 -14.60
N VAL A 232 3.17 -9.83 -14.69
CA VAL A 232 2.63 -9.33 -15.97
C VAL A 232 3.42 -8.11 -16.42
N PRO A 233 3.87 -8.05 -17.69
CA PRO A 233 4.54 -6.88 -18.24
C PRO A 233 3.69 -5.61 -18.13
N ALA A 234 4.33 -4.45 -17.93
CA ALA A 234 3.62 -3.19 -17.68
C ALA A 234 2.73 -2.73 -18.85
N ASP A 235 3.08 -3.07 -20.09
CA ASP A 235 2.30 -2.81 -21.29
C ASP A 235 1.00 -3.64 -21.38
N LYS A 236 0.89 -4.69 -20.56
CA LYS A 236 -0.33 -5.48 -20.39
C LYS A 236 -1.17 -5.05 -19.17
N ILE A 237 -0.82 -3.96 -18.50
CA ILE A 237 -1.60 -3.40 -17.40
C ILE A 237 -2.30 -2.13 -17.88
N GLN A 238 -3.61 -2.22 -18.07
CA GLN A 238 -4.44 -1.12 -18.54
C GLN A 238 -5.18 -0.49 -17.38
N VAL A 239 -5.03 0.83 -17.19
CA VAL A 239 -5.78 1.59 -16.19
C VAL A 239 -7.15 1.97 -16.74
N LEU A 240 -8.20 1.71 -15.98
CA LEU A 240 -9.58 2.09 -16.28
C LEU A 240 -10.11 3.02 -15.18
N VAL A 241 -10.60 4.20 -15.53
CA VAL A 241 -11.27 5.08 -14.58
C VAL A 241 -12.70 4.60 -14.38
N HIS A 242 -13.03 4.11 -13.17
CA HIS A 242 -14.33 3.61 -12.75
C HIS A 242 -14.79 4.36 -11.50
N PRO A 243 -15.54 5.47 -11.66
CA PRO A 243 -15.85 6.37 -10.55
C PRO A 243 -16.66 5.75 -9.42
N GLN A 244 -17.47 4.74 -9.73
CA GLN A 244 -18.33 4.08 -8.75
C GLN A 244 -17.55 3.17 -7.79
N SER A 245 -16.31 2.77 -8.15
CA SER A 245 -15.44 1.88 -7.36
C SER A 245 -16.13 0.58 -6.90
N ILE A 246 -17.03 0.05 -7.72
CA ILE A 246 -17.74 -1.23 -7.50
C ILE A 246 -16.94 -2.39 -8.08
N VAL A 247 -16.44 -2.24 -9.31
CA VAL A 247 -15.47 -3.16 -9.91
C VAL A 247 -14.11 -2.77 -9.38
N HIS A 248 -13.54 -3.62 -8.52
CA HIS A 248 -12.26 -3.33 -7.88
C HIS A 248 -11.05 -3.62 -8.77
N SER A 249 -11.17 -4.46 -9.77
CA SER A 249 -10.31 -4.68 -10.95
C SER A 249 -10.74 -5.97 -11.64
N ALA A 250 -10.16 -6.23 -12.81
CA ALA A 250 -10.46 -7.40 -13.61
C ALA A 250 -9.23 -7.96 -14.32
N VAL A 251 -9.33 -9.19 -14.79
CA VAL A 251 -8.33 -9.87 -15.62
C VAL A 251 -8.98 -10.33 -16.91
N GLN A 252 -8.39 -9.96 -18.04
CA GLN A 252 -8.74 -10.48 -19.35
C GLN A 252 -7.80 -11.62 -19.71
N PHE A 253 -8.36 -12.77 -20.08
CA PHE A 253 -7.62 -13.94 -20.49
C PHE A 253 -7.46 -14.02 -22.01
N CYS A 254 -6.59 -14.90 -22.50
CA CYS A 254 -6.24 -15.02 -23.93
C CYS A 254 -7.41 -15.41 -24.84
N ASP A 255 -8.49 -15.94 -24.30
CA ASP A 255 -9.74 -16.26 -25.03
C ASP A 255 -10.72 -15.06 -25.10
N GLY A 256 -10.33 -13.91 -24.52
CA GLY A 256 -11.14 -12.71 -24.43
C GLY A 256 -12.09 -12.65 -23.24
N ALA A 257 -12.18 -13.71 -22.42
CA ALA A 257 -13.00 -13.69 -21.20
C ALA A 257 -12.44 -12.69 -20.19
N VAL A 258 -13.35 -11.99 -19.51
CA VAL A 258 -12.99 -11.03 -18.44
C VAL A 258 -13.59 -11.50 -17.11
N LYS A 259 -12.73 -11.73 -16.11
CA LYS A 259 -13.16 -12.00 -14.73
C LYS A 259 -12.87 -10.81 -13.86
N ALA A 260 -13.83 -10.41 -13.04
CA ALA A 260 -13.75 -9.25 -12.16
C ALA A 260 -14.24 -9.58 -10.75
N GLN A 261 -13.65 -8.94 -9.75
CA GLN A 261 -14.21 -8.94 -8.40
C GLN A 261 -14.96 -7.63 -8.17
N LEU A 262 -16.19 -7.76 -7.71
CA LEU A 262 -17.08 -6.66 -7.40
C LEU A 262 -17.40 -6.65 -5.90
N GLY A 263 -17.57 -5.46 -5.32
CA GLY A 263 -17.93 -5.33 -3.91
C GLY A 263 -18.25 -3.88 -3.55
N VAL A 264 -18.75 -3.68 -2.33
CA VAL A 264 -18.77 -2.35 -1.74
C VAL A 264 -17.35 -1.94 -1.36
N PRO A 265 -17.03 -0.62 -1.36
CA PRO A 265 -15.72 -0.13 -0.94
C PRO A 265 -15.50 -0.35 0.57
N ASP A 266 -14.91 -1.48 0.93
CA ASP A 266 -14.64 -1.90 2.31
C ASP A 266 -13.31 -2.68 2.36
N MET A 267 -12.28 -2.10 2.99
CA MET A 267 -10.96 -2.73 3.09
C MET A 267 -10.93 -3.99 3.97
N ARG A 268 -11.94 -4.22 4.81
CA ARG A 268 -12.04 -5.46 5.59
C ARG A 268 -12.16 -6.69 4.69
N LEU A 269 -12.78 -6.56 3.52
CA LEU A 269 -12.91 -7.66 2.57
C LEU A 269 -11.54 -8.17 2.06
N PRO A 270 -10.67 -7.34 1.46
CA PRO A 270 -9.35 -7.79 1.01
C PRO A 270 -8.43 -8.17 2.18
N ILE A 271 -8.50 -7.49 3.33
CA ILE A 271 -7.76 -7.87 4.55
C ILE A 271 -8.16 -9.28 4.98
N GLN A 272 -9.45 -9.53 5.15
CA GLN A 272 -9.96 -10.84 5.56
C GLN A 272 -9.58 -11.93 4.56
N TYR A 273 -9.68 -11.65 3.26
CA TYR A 273 -9.32 -12.63 2.23
C TYR A 273 -7.83 -12.97 2.26
N ALA A 274 -6.95 -11.99 2.48
CA ALA A 274 -5.52 -12.23 2.66
C ALA A 274 -5.22 -13.09 3.91
N PHE A 275 -5.96 -12.89 5.00
CA PHE A 275 -5.79 -13.69 6.22
C PHE A 275 -6.31 -15.13 6.04
N SER A 276 -7.48 -15.28 5.41
CA SER A 276 -8.20 -16.55 5.34
C SER A 276 -7.88 -17.40 4.11
N PHE A 277 -7.20 -16.87 3.10
CA PHE A 277 -6.96 -17.59 1.85
C PHE A 277 -6.44 -19.02 2.10
N PRO A 278 -7.02 -20.05 1.44
CA PRO A 278 -8.00 -19.97 0.34
C PRO A 278 -9.48 -19.87 0.75
N ASP A 279 -9.80 -19.86 2.03
CA ASP A 279 -11.16 -19.83 2.54
C ASP A 279 -11.82 -18.45 2.36
N ARG A 280 -13.16 -18.45 2.26
CA ARG A 280 -13.98 -17.24 2.39
C ARG A 280 -14.78 -17.32 3.69
N LEU A 281 -14.58 -16.31 4.55
CA LEU A 281 -15.27 -16.22 5.83
C LEU A 281 -16.43 -15.22 5.74
N PRO A 282 -17.47 -15.36 6.58
CA PRO A 282 -18.47 -14.32 6.73
C PRO A 282 -17.83 -12.99 7.12
N LEU A 283 -18.33 -11.90 6.57
CA LEU A 283 -17.91 -10.53 6.90
C LEU A 283 -19.17 -9.71 7.22
N ASN A 284 -19.16 -9.02 8.35
CA ASN A 284 -20.21 -8.09 8.71
C ASN A 284 -20.07 -6.81 7.89
N GLY A 285 -21.17 -6.34 7.30
CA GLY A 285 -21.18 -5.13 6.48
C GLY A 285 -22.20 -5.20 5.35
N ASP A 286 -22.27 -4.12 4.59
CA ASP A 286 -23.19 -3.98 3.47
C ASP A 286 -22.88 -5.00 2.35
N ARG A 287 -23.92 -5.34 1.58
CA ARG A 287 -23.79 -6.16 0.38
C ARG A 287 -24.02 -5.28 -0.84
N LEU A 288 -23.30 -5.63 -1.92
CA LEU A 288 -23.43 -4.94 -3.19
C LEU A 288 -24.84 -5.11 -3.74
N ASP A 289 -25.44 -3.99 -4.13
CA ASP A 289 -26.72 -3.92 -4.83
C ASP A 289 -26.48 -3.34 -6.23
N LEU A 290 -26.53 -4.18 -7.25
CA LEU A 290 -26.27 -3.82 -8.64
C LEU A 290 -27.40 -3.00 -9.29
N PHE A 291 -28.54 -2.87 -8.64
CA PHE A 291 -29.67 -2.07 -9.15
C PHE A 291 -29.50 -0.56 -8.86
N LYS A 292 -28.61 -0.18 -7.94
CA LYS A 292 -28.49 1.22 -7.47
C LYS A 292 -27.90 2.18 -8.49
N GLN A 293 -26.94 1.72 -9.33
CA GLN A 293 -26.25 2.60 -10.26
C GLN A 293 -25.60 1.84 -11.42
N PRO A 294 -25.41 2.48 -12.59
CA PRO A 294 -24.69 1.90 -13.71
C PRO A 294 -23.20 1.76 -13.39
N LEU A 295 -22.53 0.89 -14.12
CA LEU A 295 -21.07 0.77 -14.11
C LEU A 295 -20.51 1.50 -15.33
N GLU A 296 -19.69 2.51 -15.10
CA GLU A 296 -19.09 3.34 -16.14
C GLU A 296 -17.57 3.21 -16.11
N PHE A 297 -16.95 3.20 -17.30
CA PHE A 297 -15.52 3.10 -17.46
C PHE A 297 -15.02 4.15 -18.47
N PHE A 298 -13.91 4.80 -18.14
CA PHE A 298 -13.29 5.84 -18.96
C PHE A 298 -11.79 5.60 -19.08
N GLU A 299 -11.19 6.13 -20.14
CA GLU A 299 -9.74 6.17 -20.28
C GLU A 299 -9.12 7.21 -19.32
N PRO A 300 -7.95 6.93 -18.71
CA PRO A 300 -7.21 7.93 -17.97
C PRO A 300 -6.57 8.96 -18.89
N ASP A 301 -6.61 10.23 -18.47
CA ASP A 301 -5.95 11.34 -19.18
C ASP A 301 -4.49 11.48 -18.67
N LEU A 302 -3.53 10.94 -19.43
CA LEU A 302 -2.12 10.94 -19.04
C LEU A 302 -1.44 12.31 -19.19
N GLU A 303 -1.98 13.23 -20.00
CA GLU A 303 -1.48 14.61 -20.09
C GLU A 303 -1.87 15.38 -18.83
N LYS A 304 -3.11 15.24 -18.41
CA LYS A 304 -3.64 15.87 -17.21
C LYS A 304 -3.04 15.30 -15.93
N PHE A 305 -2.92 13.97 -15.85
CA PHE A 305 -2.37 13.27 -14.68
C PHE A 305 -0.91 12.85 -14.91
N ARG A 306 -0.02 13.85 -14.98
CA ARG A 306 1.42 13.64 -15.24
C ARG A 306 2.05 12.63 -14.29
N CYS A 307 1.61 12.58 -13.02
CA CYS A 307 2.11 11.62 -12.03
C CYS A 307 1.86 10.16 -12.45
N LEU A 308 0.69 9.84 -13.05
CA LEU A 308 0.43 8.52 -13.59
C LEU A 308 1.35 8.19 -14.77
N ALA A 309 1.56 9.16 -15.68
CA ALA A 309 2.47 8.99 -16.83
C ALA A 309 3.91 8.73 -16.34
N LEU A 310 4.40 9.47 -15.35
CA LEU A 310 5.74 9.29 -14.76
C LEU A 310 5.92 7.91 -14.12
N ALA A 311 4.87 7.36 -13.49
CA ALA A 311 4.92 5.99 -12.97
C ALA A 311 5.09 4.96 -14.11
N PHE A 312 4.37 5.10 -15.23
CA PHE A 312 4.56 4.25 -16.41
C PHE A 312 5.96 4.41 -17.01
N GLU A 313 6.48 5.63 -17.09
CA GLU A 313 7.86 5.89 -17.55
C GLU A 313 8.88 5.22 -16.62
N SER A 314 8.67 5.29 -15.30
CA SER A 314 9.60 4.71 -14.31
C SER A 314 9.70 3.19 -14.43
N ILE A 315 8.54 2.52 -14.55
CA ILE A 315 8.51 1.05 -14.65
C ILE A 315 9.06 0.55 -16.00
N LYS A 316 8.93 1.34 -17.06
CA LYS A 316 9.53 1.06 -18.36
C LYS A 316 11.05 1.19 -18.31
N ARG A 317 11.58 2.17 -17.58
CA ARG A 317 13.03 2.33 -17.37
C ARG A 317 13.61 1.23 -16.49
N GLY A 318 12.84 0.76 -15.50
CA GLY A 318 13.24 -0.30 -14.57
C GLY A 318 14.34 0.13 -13.59
N GLY A 319 15.10 -0.83 -13.08
CA GLY A 319 16.15 -0.58 -12.08
C GLY A 319 15.62 0.14 -10.85
N ASN A 320 16.35 1.14 -10.36
CA ASN A 320 15.94 1.95 -9.21
C ASN A 320 14.99 3.12 -9.55
N MET A 321 14.55 3.27 -10.81
CA MET A 321 13.72 4.42 -11.21
C MET A 321 12.39 4.51 -10.46
N PRO A 322 11.65 3.40 -10.21
CA PRO A 322 10.43 3.47 -9.39
C PRO A 322 10.70 3.89 -7.93
N CYS A 323 11.86 3.53 -7.36
CA CYS A 323 12.31 3.99 -6.05
C CYS A 323 12.50 5.52 -6.04
N ILE A 324 13.14 6.08 -7.08
CA ILE A 324 13.32 7.52 -7.25
C ILE A 324 11.95 8.23 -7.29
N VAL A 325 11.00 7.70 -8.07
CA VAL A 325 9.64 8.27 -8.16
C VAL A 325 8.93 8.22 -6.81
N ASN A 326 9.02 7.10 -6.09
CA ASN A 326 8.41 6.99 -4.76
C ASN A 326 9.00 8.01 -3.78
N ALA A 327 10.33 8.10 -3.69
CA ALA A 327 11.01 9.03 -2.79
C ALA A 327 10.65 10.50 -3.10
N ALA A 328 10.68 10.87 -4.37
CA ALA A 328 10.28 12.20 -4.82
C ALA A 328 8.80 12.48 -4.50
N ASN A 329 7.91 11.52 -4.77
CA ASN A 329 6.48 11.65 -4.48
C ASN A 329 6.20 11.84 -2.98
N GLU A 330 6.87 11.12 -2.10
CA GLU A 330 6.68 11.31 -0.66
C GLU A 330 7.04 12.75 -0.23
N VAL A 331 8.11 13.31 -0.77
CA VAL A 331 8.55 14.70 -0.48
C VAL A 331 7.55 15.71 -1.02
N VAL A 332 7.13 15.60 -2.28
CA VAL A 332 6.22 16.60 -2.87
C VAL A 332 4.80 16.46 -2.35
N ASN A 333 4.34 15.26 -2.03
CA ASN A 333 3.05 15.02 -1.38
C ASN A 333 2.98 15.73 -0.02
N GLU A 334 4.02 15.57 0.81
CA GLU A 334 4.12 16.27 2.07
C GLU A 334 4.23 17.79 1.84
N GLY A 335 5.03 18.22 0.85
CA GLY A 335 5.19 19.62 0.45
C GLY A 335 3.87 20.27 0.06
N PHE A 336 3.09 19.62 -0.80
CA PHE A 336 1.76 20.10 -1.20
C PHE A 336 0.80 20.22 -0.03
N ARG A 337 0.74 19.21 0.85
CA ARG A 337 -0.10 19.28 2.07
C ARG A 337 0.29 20.41 3.02
N LYS A 338 1.56 20.86 2.97
CA LYS A 338 2.09 21.97 3.75
C LYS A 338 2.14 23.30 2.98
N GLY A 339 1.60 23.36 1.76
CA GLY A 339 1.56 24.56 0.92
C GLY A 339 2.93 24.99 0.37
N ARG A 340 3.90 24.08 0.23
CA ARG A 340 5.25 24.37 -0.27
C ARG A 340 5.41 24.20 -1.77
N CYS A 341 4.49 23.53 -2.43
CA CYS A 341 4.41 23.40 -3.89
C CYS A 341 2.96 23.36 -4.35
N SER A 342 2.70 23.65 -5.63
CA SER A 342 1.39 23.54 -6.25
C SER A 342 1.06 22.07 -6.59
N PHE A 343 -0.22 21.79 -6.86
CA PHE A 343 -0.67 20.46 -7.26
C PHE A 343 0.01 19.96 -8.53
N LEU A 344 0.05 20.79 -9.58
CA LEU A 344 0.73 20.45 -10.84
C LEU A 344 2.25 20.44 -10.67
N GLY A 345 2.80 21.30 -9.80
CA GLY A 345 4.23 21.33 -9.46
C GLY A 345 4.75 20.01 -8.87
N MET A 346 3.89 19.19 -8.24
CA MET A 346 4.30 17.87 -7.76
C MET A 346 4.86 17.03 -8.91
N GLY A 347 4.13 16.92 -10.03
CA GLY A 347 4.58 16.15 -11.21
C GLY A 347 5.88 16.70 -11.81
N GLU A 348 6.02 18.02 -11.89
CA GLU A 348 7.23 18.67 -12.42
C GLU A 348 8.48 18.39 -11.56
N ILE A 349 8.33 18.42 -10.23
CA ILE A 349 9.44 18.13 -9.30
C ILE A 349 9.83 16.66 -9.39
N ILE A 350 8.86 15.73 -9.46
CA ILE A 350 9.13 14.31 -9.64
C ILE A 350 9.90 14.07 -10.94
N GLU A 351 9.45 14.63 -12.06
CA GLU A 351 10.09 14.49 -13.36
C GLU A 351 11.54 15.01 -13.36
N LYS A 352 11.78 16.19 -12.77
CA LYS A 352 13.12 16.76 -12.63
C LYS A 352 14.00 15.89 -11.71
N THR A 353 13.42 15.28 -10.66
CA THR A 353 14.15 14.36 -9.78
C THR A 353 14.56 13.10 -10.53
N MET A 354 13.66 12.50 -11.34
CA MET A 354 13.96 11.35 -12.21
C MET A 354 15.10 11.61 -13.20
N ALA A 355 15.23 12.86 -13.66
CA ALA A 355 16.28 13.27 -14.59
C ALA A 355 17.65 13.49 -13.89
N LYS A 356 17.65 13.88 -12.61
CA LYS A 356 18.87 14.25 -11.87
C LYS A 356 19.45 13.13 -11.04
N ALA A 357 18.60 12.24 -10.47
CA ALA A 357 19.05 11.18 -9.57
C ALA A 357 19.85 10.11 -10.29
N THR A 358 20.78 9.51 -9.56
CA THR A 358 21.67 8.46 -10.05
C THR A 358 20.89 7.19 -10.39
N PHE A 359 20.96 6.77 -11.66
CA PHE A 359 20.29 5.55 -12.13
C PHE A 359 21.18 4.33 -11.92
N SER A 360 20.59 3.25 -11.38
CA SER A 360 21.15 1.90 -11.30
C SER A 360 20.19 0.91 -11.94
N ALA A 361 20.70 0.12 -12.90
CA ALA A 361 19.89 -0.88 -13.61
C ALA A 361 19.65 -2.15 -12.78
N THR A 362 20.56 -2.50 -11.87
CA THR A 362 20.51 -3.70 -11.03
C THR A 362 20.77 -3.35 -9.56
N PRO A 363 19.82 -2.63 -8.91
CA PRO A 363 20.02 -2.21 -7.53
C PRO A 363 19.91 -3.38 -6.55
N ASP A 364 20.77 -3.39 -5.56
CA ASP A 364 20.65 -4.19 -4.36
C ASP A 364 19.96 -3.41 -3.23
N TYR A 365 19.87 -3.99 -2.04
CA TYR A 365 19.20 -3.37 -0.91
C TYR A 365 19.84 -2.04 -0.50
N ASP A 366 21.17 -1.99 -0.43
CA ASP A 366 21.91 -0.79 -0.03
C ASP A 366 21.79 0.31 -1.09
N THR A 367 21.77 -0.08 -2.37
CA THR A 367 21.49 0.83 -3.49
C THR A 367 20.11 1.45 -3.38
N TYR A 368 19.06 0.70 -2.99
CA TYR A 368 17.71 1.27 -2.78
C TYR A 368 17.68 2.28 -1.63
N ILE A 369 18.38 2.00 -0.52
CA ILE A 369 18.50 2.95 0.60
C ILE A 369 19.19 4.25 0.15
N ALA A 370 20.32 4.13 -0.54
CA ALA A 370 21.05 5.28 -1.06
C ALA A 370 20.21 6.08 -2.07
N THR A 371 19.51 5.39 -2.97
CA THR A 371 18.62 6.00 -3.97
C THR A 371 17.47 6.78 -3.31
N ASP A 372 16.80 6.21 -2.30
CA ASP A 372 15.72 6.90 -1.58
C ASP A 372 16.24 8.17 -0.92
N ALA A 373 17.39 8.11 -0.25
CA ALA A 373 17.99 9.26 0.41
C ALA A 373 18.40 10.37 -0.59
N GLU A 374 19.09 10.00 -1.69
CA GLU A 374 19.47 10.95 -2.76
C GLU A 374 18.26 11.62 -3.40
N ALA A 375 17.27 10.83 -3.81
CA ALA A 375 16.08 11.34 -4.49
C ALA A 375 15.26 12.27 -3.59
N ARG A 376 15.16 12.00 -2.28
CA ARG A 376 14.55 12.90 -1.30
C ARG A 376 15.28 14.23 -1.22
N CYS A 377 16.61 14.23 -1.16
CA CYS A 377 17.41 15.46 -1.14
C CYS A 377 17.17 16.29 -2.40
N ILE A 378 17.26 15.68 -3.58
CA ILE A 378 17.04 16.34 -4.87
C ILE A 378 15.62 16.94 -4.95
N ALA A 379 14.59 16.17 -4.57
CA ALA A 379 13.21 16.64 -4.59
C ALA A 379 12.99 17.83 -3.63
N ALA A 380 13.58 17.77 -2.42
CA ALA A 380 13.50 18.87 -1.45
C ALA A 380 14.18 20.14 -1.94
N GLU A 381 15.36 20.03 -2.58
CA GLU A 381 16.06 21.15 -3.20
C GLU A 381 15.23 21.77 -4.33
N LEU A 382 14.70 20.95 -5.25
CA LEU A 382 13.87 21.42 -6.35
C LEU A 382 12.60 22.10 -5.85
N MET A 383 11.97 21.57 -4.80
CA MET A 383 10.78 22.16 -4.19
C MET A 383 11.08 23.53 -3.55
N SER A 384 12.28 23.73 -3.00
CA SER A 384 12.67 25.03 -2.41
C SER A 384 12.94 26.13 -3.45
N GLN A 385 13.11 25.73 -4.72
CA GLN A 385 13.37 26.63 -5.86
C GLN A 385 12.10 26.93 -6.69
N ALA A 386 10.98 26.24 -6.40
CA ALA A 386 9.73 26.36 -7.12
C ALA A 386 8.77 27.36 -6.46
#